data_dd1a64d102b4f4512830cd2bfdf375bf
#
_entry.id   dd1a64d102b4f4512830cd2bfdf375bf
#
_cell.length_a   1.000
_cell.length_b   1.000
_cell.length_c   1.000
_cell.angle_alpha   90.00
_cell.angle_beta   90.00
_cell.angle_gamma   90.00
#
_symmetry.space_group_name_H-M   'P 1'
#
loop_
_entity.id
_entity.type
_entity.pdbx_description
1 polymer ?
#
loop_
_entity_poly.entity_id
_entity_poly.type
_entity_poly.pdbx_seq_one_letter_code
_entity_poly.pdbx_strand_id
1 'polypeptide(L)'
;MGLSVKWAKCNLGAKTPEDAGDRFAWGETATKESFDMENYKYRNNPIMHSVSLTNNDAAYVLLGKHWKMPTKKEMQELLDKCTWTWKEVKGIKGYIVKSKVNGNSIFLPGMMGKYETIGKFENGCWGLWFSNSIRTNKSFFIPAVSNNDINMCRNGDNISLFFYYAGYWTGSYGDLRTIPFLYLSVSVESGTNSKPIFDNFFAFGYAGLYIRPVYVD
;
A
#
# COMPACT_ATOMS: atom_id res chain seq x y z
N MET A 1 -11.51 -4.28 -16.84
CA MET A 1 -11.94 -3.09 -16.08
C MET A 1 -12.49 -2.00 -17.00
N GLY A 2 -12.15 -1.98 -18.32
CA GLY A 2 -12.54 -0.90 -19.24
C GLY A 2 -11.87 0.44 -18.87
N LEU A 3 -10.70 0.38 -18.26
CA LEU A 3 -9.86 1.51 -17.90
C LEU A 3 -8.73 1.64 -18.93
N SER A 4 -7.88 2.65 -18.77
CA SER A 4 -6.77 2.92 -19.68
C SER A 4 -5.77 1.76 -19.79
N VAL A 5 -5.68 0.90 -18.76
CA VAL A 5 -4.85 -0.30 -18.72
C VAL A 5 -5.63 -1.53 -18.24
N LYS A 6 -5.10 -2.72 -18.51
CA LYS A 6 -5.66 -3.97 -18.01
C LYS A 6 -5.01 -4.32 -16.67
N TRP A 7 -5.79 -4.37 -15.61
CA TRP A 7 -5.32 -4.70 -14.26
C TRP A 7 -5.16 -6.21 -14.08
N ALA A 8 -4.05 -6.64 -13.49
CA ALA A 8 -3.83 -8.04 -13.13
C ALA A 8 -4.89 -8.53 -12.13
N LYS A 9 -5.22 -9.82 -12.18
CA LYS A 9 -6.14 -10.44 -11.21
C LYS A 9 -5.50 -10.58 -9.82
N CYS A 10 -4.19 -10.81 -9.77
CA CYS A 10 -3.41 -11.06 -8.56
C CYS A 10 -2.35 -9.99 -8.33
N ASN A 11 -1.90 -9.83 -7.10
CA ASN A 11 -0.69 -9.08 -6.78
C ASN A 11 0.56 -9.80 -7.35
N LEU A 12 1.64 -9.09 -7.52
CA LEU A 12 2.92 -9.67 -7.93
C LEU A 12 3.36 -10.71 -6.87
N GLY A 13 3.76 -11.91 -7.33
CA GLY A 13 4.07 -13.05 -6.45
C GLY A 13 2.88 -13.84 -5.92
N ALA A 14 1.64 -13.35 -6.05
CA ALA A 14 0.44 -14.05 -5.60
C ALA A 14 -0.04 -15.08 -6.62
N LYS A 15 -0.56 -16.21 -6.11
CA LYS A 15 -1.16 -17.29 -6.92
C LYS A 15 -2.66 -17.11 -7.11
N THR A 16 -3.34 -16.50 -6.16
CA THR A 16 -4.78 -16.23 -6.19
C THR A 16 -5.07 -14.75 -5.94
N PRO A 17 -6.25 -14.24 -6.32
CA PRO A 17 -6.60 -12.84 -6.07
C PRO A 17 -6.61 -12.44 -4.59
N GLU A 18 -6.83 -13.41 -3.70
CA GLU A 18 -6.89 -13.22 -2.25
C GLU A 18 -5.52 -13.21 -1.59
N ASP A 19 -4.50 -13.79 -2.24
CA ASP A 19 -3.13 -13.79 -1.70
C ASP A 19 -2.56 -12.38 -1.72
N ALA A 20 -1.87 -12.01 -0.65
CA ALA A 20 -1.21 -10.71 -0.56
C ALA A 20 -0.09 -10.55 -1.60
N GLY A 21 0.58 -11.65 -1.97
CA GLY A 21 1.76 -11.65 -2.84
C GLY A 21 3.01 -11.18 -2.12
N ASP A 22 4.01 -10.85 -2.91
CA ASP A 22 5.31 -10.41 -2.43
C ASP A 22 5.35 -8.90 -2.17
N ARG A 23 6.22 -8.48 -1.25
CA ARG A 23 6.50 -7.06 -1.00
C ARG A 23 7.83 -6.68 -1.63
N PHE A 24 7.90 -5.45 -2.11
CA PHE A 24 9.09 -4.91 -2.75
C PHE A 24 9.41 -3.53 -2.19
N ALA A 25 10.69 -3.22 -1.99
CA ALA A 25 11.12 -1.84 -1.86
C ALA A 25 11.06 -1.16 -3.24
N TRP A 26 10.77 0.12 -3.25
CA TRP A 26 10.56 0.84 -4.51
C TRP A 26 11.82 0.86 -5.39
N GLY A 27 11.67 0.47 -6.65
CA GLY A 27 12.78 0.35 -7.59
C GLY A 27 13.60 -0.94 -7.46
N GLU A 28 13.32 -1.79 -6.46
CA GLU A 28 13.92 -3.11 -6.33
C GLU A 28 13.03 -4.19 -6.95
N THR A 29 13.65 -5.21 -7.51
CA THR A 29 12.98 -6.28 -8.25
C THR A 29 13.07 -7.65 -7.58
N ALA A 30 13.69 -7.70 -6.41
CA ALA A 30 13.75 -8.86 -5.53
C ALA A 30 13.04 -8.60 -4.20
N THR A 31 12.46 -9.65 -3.64
CA THR A 31 11.85 -9.61 -2.30
C THR A 31 12.91 -9.72 -1.21
N LYS A 32 12.56 -9.36 0.02
CA LYS A 32 13.42 -9.40 1.21
C LYS A 32 12.64 -9.88 2.42
N GLU A 33 13.34 -10.39 3.42
CA GLU A 33 12.75 -10.72 4.71
C GLU A 33 12.42 -9.47 5.54
N SER A 34 13.25 -8.42 5.45
CA SER A 34 13.03 -7.14 6.12
C SER A 34 13.19 -5.97 5.16
N PHE A 35 12.50 -4.87 5.48
CA PHE A 35 12.49 -3.64 4.68
C PHE A 35 12.87 -2.48 5.58
N ASP A 36 14.12 -2.02 5.46
CA ASP A 36 14.69 -0.94 6.24
C ASP A 36 15.69 -0.12 5.40
N MET A 37 16.11 1.03 5.94
CA MET A 37 17.03 1.93 5.26
C MET A 37 18.41 1.29 5.04
N GLU A 38 18.87 0.43 5.96
CA GLU A 38 20.20 -0.18 5.88
C GLU A 38 20.33 -1.15 4.71
N ASN A 39 19.26 -1.89 4.41
CA ASN A 39 19.25 -2.86 3.33
C ASN A 39 18.64 -2.34 2.02
N TYR A 40 18.26 -1.05 1.94
CA TYR A 40 17.71 -0.46 0.73
C TYR A 40 18.81 -0.15 -0.29
N LYS A 41 18.69 -0.75 -1.48
CA LYS A 41 19.67 -0.65 -2.56
C LYS A 41 19.96 0.80 -2.98
N TYR A 42 18.94 1.66 -2.96
CA TYR A 42 19.02 3.04 -3.44
C TYR A 42 19.18 4.07 -2.33
N ARG A 43 19.62 3.64 -1.14
CA ARG A 43 19.86 4.50 0.03
C ARG A 43 20.81 5.66 -0.26
N ASN A 44 21.95 5.36 -0.88
CA ASN A 44 23.01 6.35 -1.15
C ASN A 44 22.90 6.97 -2.56
N ASN A 45 22.13 6.36 -3.45
CA ASN A 45 21.90 6.85 -4.81
C ASN A 45 20.41 6.73 -5.16
N PRO A 46 19.56 7.64 -4.68
CA PRO A 46 18.11 7.58 -4.87
C PRO A 46 17.71 7.64 -6.34
N ILE A 47 16.74 6.81 -6.72
CA ILE A 47 16.10 6.93 -8.02
C ILE A 47 15.22 8.19 -7.99
N MET A 48 15.45 9.13 -8.92
CA MET A 48 14.73 10.41 -8.99
C MET A 48 13.88 10.54 -10.27
N HIS A 49 13.40 9.42 -10.79
CA HIS A 49 12.52 9.36 -11.97
C HIS A 49 11.57 8.17 -11.84
N SER A 50 10.52 8.16 -12.64
CA SER A 50 9.58 7.02 -12.67
C SER A 50 10.27 5.74 -13.09
N VAL A 51 9.94 4.63 -12.39
CA VAL A 51 10.53 3.32 -12.66
C VAL A 51 9.67 2.45 -13.59
N SER A 52 8.43 2.86 -13.87
CA SER A 52 7.51 2.10 -14.72
C SER A 52 8.13 1.77 -16.08
N LEU A 53 8.06 0.50 -16.49
CA LEU A 53 8.68 -0.04 -17.72
C LEU A 53 10.22 0.07 -17.79
N THR A 54 10.89 0.07 -16.64
CA THR A 54 12.36 0.05 -16.57
C THR A 54 12.85 -1.21 -15.85
N ASN A 55 14.16 -1.42 -15.82
CA ASN A 55 14.80 -2.49 -15.04
C ASN A 55 14.64 -2.31 -13.51
N ASN A 56 14.04 -1.21 -13.07
CA ASN A 56 13.68 -0.94 -11.68
C ASN A 56 12.18 -1.18 -11.39
N ASP A 57 11.42 -1.64 -12.37
CA ASP A 57 10.03 -2.03 -12.23
C ASP A 57 9.95 -3.55 -12.01
N ALA A 58 9.59 -3.99 -10.80
CA ALA A 58 9.52 -5.41 -10.49
C ALA A 58 8.49 -6.16 -11.34
N ALA A 59 7.37 -5.52 -11.71
CA ALA A 59 6.39 -6.15 -12.58
C ALA A 59 6.94 -6.35 -14.01
N TYR A 60 7.66 -5.37 -14.54
CA TYR A 60 8.32 -5.46 -15.85
C TYR A 60 9.38 -6.56 -15.88
N VAL A 61 10.22 -6.61 -14.85
CA VAL A 61 11.32 -7.59 -14.79
C VAL A 61 10.81 -9.01 -14.58
N LEU A 62 9.81 -9.21 -13.71
CA LEU A 62 9.36 -10.54 -13.31
C LEU A 62 8.27 -11.12 -14.21
N LEU A 63 7.43 -10.29 -14.85
CA LEU A 63 6.33 -10.73 -15.70
C LEU A 63 6.55 -10.45 -17.21
N GLY A 64 7.59 -9.69 -17.55
CA GLY A 64 7.94 -9.35 -18.95
C GLY A 64 7.41 -7.99 -19.40
N LYS A 65 7.85 -7.61 -20.62
CA LYS A 65 7.78 -6.22 -21.13
C LYS A 65 6.38 -5.59 -21.24
N HIS A 66 5.33 -6.38 -21.23
CA HIS A 66 3.94 -5.87 -21.28
C HIS A 66 3.37 -5.58 -19.89
N TRP A 67 4.09 -5.93 -18.83
CA TRP A 67 3.66 -5.70 -17.46
C TRP A 67 4.46 -4.57 -16.83
N LYS A 68 3.80 -3.80 -15.99
CA LYS A 68 4.45 -2.73 -15.25
C LYS A 68 3.75 -2.43 -13.93
N MET A 69 4.42 -1.72 -13.04
CA MET A 69 3.76 -1.03 -11.94
C MET A 69 2.82 0.05 -12.49
N PRO A 70 1.60 0.19 -11.93
CA PRO A 70 0.70 1.25 -12.34
C PRO A 70 1.32 2.62 -12.06
N THR A 71 1.07 3.58 -12.93
CA THR A 71 1.40 4.98 -12.69
C THR A 71 0.43 5.59 -11.68
N LYS A 72 0.81 6.72 -11.08
CA LYS A 72 -0.09 7.54 -10.24
C LYS A 72 -1.42 7.83 -10.94
N LYS A 73 -1.36 8.16 -12.24
CA LYS A 73 -2.53 8.49 -13.05
C LYS A 73 -3.47 7.29 -13.23
N GLU A 74 -2.93 6.10 -13.48
CA GLU A 74 -3.72 4.86 -13.61
C GLU A 74 -4.32 4.44 -12.28
N MET A 75 -3.61 4.64 -11.17
CA MET A 75 -4.13 4.38 -9.84
C MET A 75 -5.26 5.36 -9.49
N GLN A 76 -5.12 6.64 -9.84
CA GLN A 76 -6.17 7.65 -9.67
C GLN A 76 -7.40 7.30 -10.53
N GLU A 77 -7.20 6.84 -11.76
CA GLU A 77 -8.30 6.37 -12.60
C GLU A 77 -9.07 5.21 -11.95
N LEU A 78 -8.36 4.26 -11.31
CA LEU A 78 -8.99 3.17 -10.57
C LEU A 78 -9.88 3.68 -9.43
N LEU A 79 -9.43 4.71 -8.71
CA LEU A 79 -10.20 5.35 -7.64
C LEU A 79 -11.45 6.06 -8.16
N ASP A 80 -11.32 6.79 -9.26
CA ASP A 80 -12.39 7.65 -9.78
C ASP A 80 -13.48 6.84 -10.52
N LYS A 81 -13.05 5.85 -11.29
CA LYS A 81 -13.93 5.09 -12.19
C LYS A 81 -14.44 3.77 -11.62
N CYS A 82 -14.13 3.45 -10.36
CA CYS A 82 -14.59 2.24 -9.71
C CYS A 82 -15.38 2.53 -8.43
N THR A 83 -16.20 1.56 -8.04
CA THR A 83 -16.77 1.48 -6.69
C THR A 83 -15.87 0.57 -5.84
N TRP A 84 -15.72 0.93 -4.58
CA TRP A 84 -14.88 0.24 -3.62
C TRP A 84 -15.74 -0.28 -2.48
N THR A 85 -15.73 -1.61 -2.29
CA THR A 85 -16.51 -2.26 -1.24
C THR A 85 -15.58 -3.11 -0.40
N TRP A 86 -15.48 -2.79 0.90
CA TRP A 86 -14.75 -3.61 1.85
C TRP A 86 -15.50 -4.90 2.11
N LYS A 87 -14.87 -6.05 1.90
CA LYS A 87 -15.51 -7.35 2.04
C LYS A 87 -14.49 -8.44 2.35
N GLU A 88 -14.97 -9.50 2.99
CA GLU A 88 -14.22 -10.74 3.16
C GLU A 88 -14.50 -11.67 1.98
N VAL A 89 -13.42 -12.21 1.39
CA VAL A 89 -13.46 -13.20 0.31
C VAL A 89 -12.54 -14.35 0.69
N LYS A 90 -13.08 -15.54 0.81
CA LYS A 90 -12.36 -16.76 1.24
C LYS A 90 -11.52 -16.57 2.53
N GLY A 91 -12.07 -15.88 3.51
CA GLY A 91 -11.40 -15.61 4.78
C GLY A 91 -10.41 -14.44 4.77
N ILE A 92 -10.17 -13.82 3.63
CA ILE A 92 -9.28 -12.65 3.50
C ILE A 92 -10.12 -11.39 3.31
N LYS A 93 -9.89 -10.40 4.18
CA LYS A 93 -10.53 -9.08 4.06
C LYS A 93 -9.78 -8.19 3.08
N GLY A 94 -10.52 -7.39 2.33
CA GLY A 94 -9.95 -6.50 1.33
C GLY A 94 -11.02 -5.71 0.60
N TYR A 95 -10.63 -5.00 -0.46
CA TYR A 95 -11.56 -4.26 -1.30
C TYR A 95 -11.90 -5.03 -2.57
N ILE A 96 -13.20 -5.21 -2.81
CA ILE A 96 -13.71 -5.47 -4.16
C ILE A 96 -13.77 -4.13 -4.87
N VAL A 97 -12.97 -4.00 -5.92
CA VAL A 97 -12.90 -2.80 -6.77
C VAL A 97 -13.62 -3.10 -8.08
N LYS A 98 -14.83 -2.56 -8.23
CA LYS A 98 -15.71 -2.83 -9.37
C LYS A 98 -15.79 -1.63 -10.29
N SER A 99 -15.45 -1.82 -11.55
CA SER A 99 -15.52 -0.79 -12.58
C SER A 99 -16.96 -0.33 -12.82
N LYS A 100 -17.17 0.98 -12.84
CA LYS A 100 -18.42 1.62 -13.29
C LYS A 100 -18.59 1.58 -14.81
N VAL A 101 -17.52 1.28 -15.56
CA VAL A 101 -17.52 1.27 -17.04
C VAL A 101 -18.11 -0.03 -17.58
N ASN A 102 -17.70 -1.19 -17.05
CA ASN A 102 -18.11 -2.48 -17.59
C ASN A 102 -18.48 -3.54 -16.54
N GLY A 103 -18.51 -3.17 -15.26
CA GLY A 103 -18.87 -4.06 -14.16
C GLY A 103 -17.83 -5.10 -13.76
N ASN A 104 -16.71 -5.23 -14.46
CA ASN A 104 -15.62 -6.12 -14.07
C ASN A 104 -14.98 -5.68 -12.77
N SER A 105 -14.47 -6.63 -12.00
CA SER A 105 -13.87 -6.33 -10.69
C SER A 105 -12.54 -7.03 -10.48
N ILE A 106 -11.75 -6.44 -9.58
CA ILE A 106 -10.56 -7.06 -8.99
C ILE A 106 -10.72 -7.02 -7.47
N PHE A 107 -10.00 -7.90 -6.78
CA PHE A 107 -9.90 -7.90 -5.32
C PHE A 107 -8.53 -7.42 -4.90
N LEU A 108 -8.46 -6.44 -4.00
CA LEU A 108 -7.23 -5.95 -3.39
C LEU A 108 -7.21 -6.38 -1.92
N PRO A 109 -6.40 -7.40 -1.57
CA PRO A 109 -6.34 -7.90 -0.19
C PRO A 109 -5.78 -6.84 0.76
N GLY A 110 -6.36 -6.76 1.97
CA GLY A 110 -5.85 -6.02 3.10
C GLY A 110 -5.18 -6.98 4.09
N MET A 111 -4.18 -6.49 4.80
CA MET A 111 -3.51 -7.22 5.87
C MET A 111 -3.96 -6.70 7.23
N MET A 112 -4.14 -7.60 8.18
CA MET A 112 -4.41 -7.18 9.56
C MET A 112 -3.11 -6.71 10.21
N GLY A 113 -3.14 -5.52 10.78
CA GLY A 113 -2.07 -4.95 11.57
C GLY A 113 -2.55 -4.51 12.95
N LYS A 114 -1.63 -4.44 13.89
CA LYS A 114 -1.86 -3.93 15.23
C LYS A 114 -1.05 -2.65 15.40
N TYR A 115 -1.70 -1.58 15.86
CA TYR A 115 -1.02 -0.39 16.33
C TYR A 115 -0.78 -0.50 17.83
N GLU A 116 0.42 -0.21 18.24
CA GLU A 116 0.74 0.01 19.64
C GLU A 116 1.19 1.47 19.80
N THR A 117 0.58 2.18 20.74
CA THR A 117 1.03 3.52 21.09
C THR A 117 2.31 3.41 21.90
N ILE A 118 3.40 3.89 21.37
CA ILE A 118 4.68 3.96 22.07
C ILE A 118 4.95 5.43 22.43
N GLY A 119 4.38 5.88 23.55
CA GLY A 119 4.78 7.10 24.21
C GLY A 119 4.28 8.42 23.60
N LYS A 120 4.28 9.44 24.44
CA LYS A 120 3.95 10.82 24.12
C LYS A 120 5.23 11.54 23.68
N PHE A 121 5.25 12.13 22.48
CA PHE A 121 6.34 12.99 22.07
C PHE A 121 6.24 14.37 22.74
N GLU A 122 7.39 15.00 23.05
CA GLU A 122 7.49 16.24 23.85
C GLU A 122 6.77 17.47 23.30
N ASN A 123 6.13 17.45 22.19
CA ASN A 123 5.37 18.59 21.64
C ASN A 123 3.88 18.29 21.43
N GLY A 124 3.31 17.33 22.17
CA GLY A 124 1.89 17.02 22.06
C GLY A 124 1.49 16.25 20.81
N CYS A 125 2.43 15.91 19.95
CA CYS A 125 2.20 15.04 18.81
C CYS A 125 2.33 13.57 19.22
N TRP A 126 1.42 12.73 18.73
CA TRP A 126 1.46 11.29 18.94
C TRP A 126 2.07 10.63 17.70
N GLY A 127 3.07 9.80 17.90
CA GLY A 127 3.59 8.91 16.85
C GLY A 127 2.92 7.55 16.97
N LEU A 128 2.34 7.07 15.90
CA LEU A 128 1.85 5.71 15.81
C LEU A 128 2.89 4.86 15.10
N TRP A 129 3.31 3.79 15.76
CA TRP A 129 4.22 2.81 15.19
C TRP A 129 3.44 1.59 14.74
N PHE A 130 3.66 1.16 13.51
CA PHE A 130 3.13 -0.11 13.03
C PHE A 130 4.04 -1.25 13.48
N SER A 131 3.50 -2.15 14.28
CA SER A 131 4.10 -3.45 14.49
C SER A 131 3.43 -4.46 13.56
N ASN A 132 4.17 -5.00 12.62
CA ASN A 132 3.70 -6.12 11.81
C ASN A 132 3.91 -7.41 12.59
N SER A 133 2.95 -7.74 13.46
CA SER A 133 3.08 -8.80 14.46
C SER A 133 3.12 -10.22 13.89
N ILE A 134 3.02 -10.42 12.58
CA ILE A 134 2.92 -11.78 12.03
C ILE A 134 4.27 -12.34 11.57
N ARG A 135 5.27 -11.53 11.20
CA ARG A 135 6.58 -12.05 10.77
C ARG A 135 7.83 -11.16 10.94
N THR A 136 7.74 -9.91 11.32
CA THR A 136 8.97 -9.10 11.51
C THR A 136 8.79 -8.10 12.66
N ASN A 137 9.73 -8.11 13.61
CA ASN A 137 9.83 -7.17 14.76
C ASN A 137 10.24 -5.75 14.37
N LYS A 138 9.90 -5.25 13.19
CA LYS A 138 10.30 -3.92 12.74
C LYS A 138 9.09 -3.02 12.49
N SER A 139 9.13 -1.87 13.12
CA SER A 139 8.08 -0.86 13.14
C SER A 139 8.19 0.08 11.94
N PHE A 140 7.06 0.47 11.34
CA PHE A 140 7.01 1.51 10.31
C PHE A 140 6.31 2.73 10.89
N PHE A 141 6.81 3.92 10.59
CA PHE A 141 6.15 5.17 10.91
C PHE A 141 5.22 5.55 9.74
N ILE A 142 3.94 5.72 10.00
CA ILE A 142 3.00 6.34 9.07
C ILE A 142 2.53 7.64 9.72
N PRO A 143 2.92 8.80 9.18
CA PRO A 143 2.37 10.07 9.63
C PRO A 143 0.92 10.18 9.15
N ALA A 144 0.06 10.66 9.99
CA ALA A 144 -1.34 11.02 9.82
C ALA A 144 -2.39 10.00 10.25
N VAL A 145 -2.64 10.05 11.52
CA VAL A 145 -3.97 9.77 12.07
C VAL A 145 -4.71 11.09 12.12
N SER A 146 -5.97 11.14 11.70
CA SER A 146 -6.77 12.36 11.77
C SER A 146 -6.92 12.81 13.22
N ASN A 147 -7.12 14.11 13.45
CA ASN A 147 -7.35 14.66 14.80
C ASN A 147 -8.53 14.00 15.56
N ASN A 148 -9.44 13.34 14.85
CA ASN A 148 -10.56 12.61 15.46
C ASN A 148 -10.13 11.27 16.04
N ASP A 149 -9.14 10.60 15.45
CA ASP A 149 -8.59 9.33 15.96
C ASP A 149 -7.71 9.56 17.20
N ILE A 150 -7.07 10.74 17.30
CA ILE A 150 -6.25 11.15 18.45
C ILE A 150 -7.10 11.41 19.72
N ASN A 151 -8.36 11.76 19.58
CA ASN A 151 -9.22 12.02 20.74
C ASN A 151 -9.55 10.77 21.56
N MET A 152 -9.41 9.57 21.02
CA MET A 152 -9.55 8.31 21.76
C MET A 152 -8.33 7.99 22.66
N CYS A 153 -7.19 8.63 22.41
CA CYS A 153 -5.95 8.38 23.17
C CYS A 153 -5.78 9.26 24.42
N ARG A 154 -6.80 9.98 24.89
CA ARG A 154 -6.66 11.00 25.96
C ARG A 154 -6.47 10.48 27.37
N ASN A 155 -6.62 9.21 27.64
CA ASN A 155 -6.65 8.70 29.03
C ASN A 155 -5.41 7.91 29.48
N GLY A 156 -4.27 8.03 28.81
CA GLY A 156 -3.00 7.47 29.34
C GLY A 156 -2.89 5.93 29.29
N ASP A 157 -3.88 5.23 28.80
CA ASP A 157 -3.87 3.79 28.66
C ASP A 157 -3.21 3.37 27.34
N ASN A 158 -2.48 2.26 27.35
CA ASN A 158 -1.93 1.64 26.16
C ASN A 158 -3.09 1.11 25.29
N ILE A 159 -3.50 1.88 24.30
CA ILE A 159 -4.58 1.48 23.38
C ILE A 159 -3.97 0.68 22.25
N SER A 160 -4.36 -0.57 22.15
CA SER A 160 -4.08 -1.42 20.99
C SER A 160 -5.23 -1.29 19.99
N LEU A 161 -4.97 -0.68 18.82
CA LEU A 161 -5.95 -0.59 17.75
C LEU A 161 -5.62 -1.61 16.66
N PHE A 162 -6.63 -2.34 16.20
CA PHE A 162 -6.50 -3.28 15.10
C PHE A 162 -7.04 -2.65 13.83
N PHE A 163 -6.26 -2.73 12.76
CA PHE A 163 -6.62 -2.22 11.44
C PHE A 163 -6.36 -3.27 10.37
N TYR A 164 -7.13 -3.18 9.31
CA TYR A 164 -6.73 -3.78 8.05
C TYR A 164 -6.10 -2.69 7.19
N TYR A 165 -4.93 -2.97 6.64
CA TYR A 165 -4.22 -2.03 5.78
C TYR A 165 -3.52 -2.77 4.63
N ALA A 166 -3.27 -2.07 3.56
CA ALA A 166 -2.30 -2.47 2.53
C ALA A 166 -1.79 -1.22 1.82
N GLY A 167 -0.53 -1.24 1.45
CA GLY A 167 0.07 -0.23 0.59
C GLY A 167 0.41 -0.84 -0.77
N TYR A 168 0.10 -0.14 -1.84
CA TYR A 168 0.39 -0.55 -3.20
C TYR A 168 1.24 0.51 -3.90
N TRP A 169 2.43 0.10 -4.35
CA TRP A 169 3.33 0.98 -5.08
C TRP A 169 2.74 1.46 -6.41
N THR A 170 3.09 2.68 -6.78
CA THR A 170 3.07 3.14 -8.17
C THR A 170 4.48 3.20 -8.72
N GLY A 171 4.64 3.06 -10.04
CA GLY A 171 5.92 3.29 -10.72
C GLY A 171 6.24 4.75 -10.97
N SER A 172 5.36 5.67 -10.58
CA SER A 172 5.58 7.11 -10.74
C SER A 172 6.51 7.65 -9.66
N TYR A 173 7.35 8.59 -10.03
CA TYR A 173 8.08 9.44 -9.11
C TYR A 173 7.26 10.72 -8.88
N GLY A 174 7.12 11.14 -7.65
CA GLY A 174 6.36 12.34 -7.29
C GLY A 174 7.24 13.59 -7.21
N ASP A 175 6.60 14.72 -6.95
CA ASP A 175 7.28 15.96 -6.66
C ASP A 175 8.00 15.88 -5.30
N LEU A 176 9.05 16.68 -5.12
CA LEU A 176 9.77 16.78 -3.85
C LEU A 176 10.33 15.45 -3.29
N ARG A 177 10.76 14.53 -4.15
CA ARG A 177 11.32 13.21 -3.80
C ARG A 177 10.31 12.27 -3.12
N THR A 178 9.05 12.39 -3.45
CA THR A 178 7.99 11.52 -2.95
C THR A 178 7.71 10.37 -3.89
N ILE A 179 7.30 9.24 -3.35
CA ILE A 179 6.87 8.07 -4.12
C ILE A 179 5.39 7.86 -3.87
N PRO A 180 4.52 8.13 -4.86
CA PRO A 180 3.09 7.94 -4.70
C PRO A 180 2.73 6.46 -4.51
N PHE A 181 1.85 6.16 -3.58
CA PHE A 181 1.32 4.83 -3.38
C PHE A 181 -0.17 4.88 -2.98
N LEU A 182 -0.88 3.80 -3.23
CA LEU A 182 -2.25 3.62 -2.77
C LEU A 182 -2.22 3.02 -1.37
N TYR A 183 -2.83 3.71 -0.44
CA TYR A 183 -3.01 3.23 0.92
C TYR A 183 -4.46 2.80 1.16
N LEU A 184 -4.64 1.54 1.53
CA LEU A 184 -5.91 0.98 1.97
C LEU A 184 -5.88 0.90 3.49
N SER A 185 -6.87 1.49 4.16
CA SER A 185 -7.02 1.37 5.60
C SER A 185 -8.48 1.26 5.99
N VAL A 186 -8.80 0.34 6.89
CA VAL A 186 -10.12 0.20 7.49
C VAL A 186 -9.94 -0.10 8.96
N SER A 187 -10.50 0.74 9.83
CA SER A 187 -10.55 0.46 11.27
C SER A 187 -11.49 -0.70 11.56
N VAL A 188 -11.05 -1.64 12.38
CA VAL A 188 -11.88 -2.79 12.81
C VAL A 188 -13.04 -2.34 13.71
N GLU A 189 -12.83 -1.27 14.50
CA GLU A 189 -13.83 -0.82 15.49
C GLU A 189 -14.96 0.01 14.89
N SER A 190 -14.67 0.80 13.86
CA SER A 190 -15.67 1.73 13.32
C SER A 190 -16.67 1.09 12.34
N GLY A 191 -16.37 -0.09 11.80
CA GLY A 191 -17.21 -0.75 10.78
C GLY A 191 -17.44 0.11 9.52
N THR A 192 -16.85 1.31 9.47
CA THR A 192 -17.07 2.27 8.40
C THR A 192 -16.21 1.93 7.20
N ASN A 193 -16.84 1.83 6.04
CA ASN A 193 -16.17 1.76 4.74
C ASN A 193 -15.47 3.10 4.44
N SER A 194 -14.31 3.33 5.03
CA SER A 194 -13.47 4.44 4.60
C SER A 194 -13.03 4.19 3.15
N LYS A 195 -13.18 5.20 2.29
CA LYS A 195 -12.61 5.11 0.94
C LYS A 195 -11.10 4.96 1.07
N PRO A 196 -10.46 4.14 0.20
CA PRO A 196 -9.01 4.12 0.13
C PRO A 196 -8.49 5.53 -0.11
N ILE A 197 -7.45 5.88 0.61
CA ILE A 197 -6.79 7.18 0.47
C ILE A 197 -5.66 6.99 -0.54
N PHE A 198 -5.77 7.67 -1.66
CA PHE A 198 -4.64 7.93 -2.53
C PHE A 198 -4.14 9.31 -2.19
N ASP A 199 -3.25 9.36 -1.25
CA ASP A 199 -2.69 10.63 -0.85
C ASP A 199 -1.20 10.71 -1.24
N ASN A 200 -0.71 11.94 -1.37
CA ASN A 200 0.71 12.23 -1.44
C ASN A 200 1.40 11.91 -0.09
N PHE A 201 0.98 10.83 0.57
CA PHE A 201 1.70 10.30 1.71
C PHE A 201 3.06 9.81 1.24
N PHE A 202 4.05 10.25 1.96
CA PHE A 202 5.44 9.93 1.72
C PHE A 202 5.71 8.50 2.17
N ALA A 203 5.67 7.54 1.25
CA ALA A 203 6.31 6.28 1.53
C ALA A 203 7.81 6.43 1.28
N PHE A 204 8.59 5.99 2.24
CA PHE A 204 10.01 5.83 2.01
C PHE A 204 10.25 4.70 1.01
N GLY A 205 11.17 4.89 0.07
CA GLY A 205 11.45 3.87 -0.96
C GLY A 205 11.83 2.50 -0.40
N TYR A 206 12.36 2.45 0.82
CA TYR A 206 12.66 1.18 1.49
C TYR A 206 11.45 0.47 2.09
N ALA A 207 10.27 1.09 2.14
CA ALA A 207 9.07 0.41 2.63
C ALA A 207 8.71 -0.78 1.74
N GLY A 208 8.40 -1.91 2.36
CA GLY A 208 7.99 -3.11 1.64
C GLY A 208 6.48 -3.07 1.33
N LEU A 209 6.12 -2.58 0.15
CA LEU A 209 4.72 -2.53 -0.28
C LEU A 209 4.42 -3.54 -1.39
N TYR A 210 3.14 -3.80 -1.62
CA TYR A 210 2.66 -4.69 -2.67
C TYR A 210 2.65 -3.99 -4.04
N ILE A 211 2.63 -4.80 -5.09
CA ILE A 211 2.46 -4.33 -6.45
C ILE A 211 1.25 -5.03 -7.07
N ARG A 212 0.27 -4.27 -7.55
CA ARG A 212 -0.79 -4.77 -8.43
C ARG A 212 -0.39 -4.41 -9.85
N PRO A 213 0.11 -5.37 -10.65
CA PRO A 213 0.57 -5.09 -12.00
C PRO A 213 -0.54 -4.63 -12.92
N VAL A 214 -0.16 -3.85 -13.93
CA VAL A 214 -1.01 -3.52 -15.08
C VAL A 214 -0.34 -3.97 -16.37
N TYR A 215 -1.17 -4.39 -17.32
CA TYR A 215 -0.74 -4.82 -18.65
C TYR A 215 -0.96 -3.70 -19.65
N VAL A 216 0.04 -3.47 -20.48
CA VAL A 216 0.00 -2.54 -21.61
C VAL A 216 0.21 -3.31 -22.91
N ASP A 217 -0.57 -2.97 -23.93
CA ASP A 217 -0.50 -3.59 -25.27
C ASP A 217 0.75 -3.15 -26.01
#